data_ffdc4ae40f1bb55ec6deec4f06da6e28
#
_entry.id   ffdc4ae40f1bb55ec6deec4f06da6e28
#
_cell.length_a   1.000
_cell.length_b   1.000
_cell.length_c   1.000
_cell.angle_alpha   90.00
_cell.angle_beta   90.00
_cell.angle_gamma   90.00
#
_symmetry.space_group_name_H-M   'P 1'
#
loop_
_entity.id
_entity.type
_entity.pdbx_description
1 polymer ?
#
loop_
_entity_poly.entity_id
_entity_poly.type
_entity_poly.pdbx_seq_one_letter_code
_entity_poly.pdbx_strand_id
1 'polypeptide(L)'
;MTLSDNAESQMLALFRMLVVVVVIGVLAASLLYFANQRQQDAAEVALKLRAQLWHERLPLLQQQWRMQHKPANWTIEGYQLQMQSSGWPLIKTKDDCRILWKVLLAEEPKPLIQNIIRQAHGCHYETETALLNYDFQQQLVQFSAIGN
;
A
#
# COMPACT_ATOMS: atom_id res chain seq x y z
N MET A 1 50.50 -39.94 -25.16
CA MET A 1 49.56 -39.02 -25.82
C MET A 1 48.15 -39.02 -25.23
N THR A 2 47.89 -39.60 -24.09
CA THR A 2 46.51 -39.74 -23.57
C THR A 2 46.22 -38.96 -22.27
N LEU A 3 47.21 -38.35 -21.63
CA LEU A 3 47.01 -37.58 -20.39
C LEU A 3 46.68 -36.11 -20.63
N SER A 4 47.07 -35.49 -21.75
CA SER A 4 46.79 -34.12 -22.08
C SER A 4 45.35 -33.93 -22.59
N ASP A 5 44.82 -34.88 -23.36
CA ASP A 5 43.47 -34.81 -23.92
C ASP A 5 42.37 -34.89 -22.83
N ASN A 6 42.64 -35.62 -21.77
CA ASN A 6 41.70 -35.73 -20.64
C ASN A 6 41.65 -34.42 -19.80
N ALA A 7 42.78 -33.72 -19.65
CA ALA A 7 42.83 -32.46 -18.92
C ALA A 7 42.12 -31.33 -19.69
N GLU A 8 42.27 -31.28 -21.01
CA GLU A 8 41.59 -30.32 -21.87
C GLU A 8 40.08 -30.52 -21.90
N SER A 9 39.62 -31.76 -21.98
CA SER A 9 38.19 -32.06 -21.97
C SER A 9 37.54 -31.76 -20.64
N GLN A 10 38.23 -31.96 -19.52
CA GLN A 10 37.75 -31.58 -18.18
C GLN A 10 37.69 -30.07 -17.99
N MET A 11 38.70 -29.33 -18.48
CA MET A 11 38.66 -27.86 -18.43
C MET A 11 37.53 -27.29 -19.26
N LEU A 12 37.25 -27.83 -20.44
CA LEU A 12 36.14 -27.42 -21.28
C LEU A 12 34.79 -27.71 -20.63
N ALA A 13 34.66 -28.87 -19.97
CA ALA A 13 33.43 -29.22 -19.24
C ALA A 13 33.18 -28.30 -18.03
N LEU A 14 34.21 -27.98 -17.25
CA LEU A 14 34.12 -27.02 -16.14
C LEU A 14 33.79 -25.61 -16.63
N PHE A 15 34.40 -25.16 -17.72
CA PHE A 15 34.07 -23.86 -18.30
C PHE A 15 32.63 -23.77 -18.78
N ARG A 16 32.11 -24.79 -19.47
CA ARG A 16 30.70 -24.87 -19.86
C ARG A 16 29.76 -24.83 -18.66
N MET A 17 30.09 -25.58 -17.61
CA MET A 17 29.28 -25.60 -16.39
C MET A 17 29.27 -24.23 -15.72
N LEU A 18 30.39 -23.55 -15.65
CA LEU A 18 30.51 -22.20 -15.08
C LEU A 18 29.68 -21.17 -15.89
N VAL A 19 29.75 -21.22 -17.22
CA VAL A 19 28.96 -20.34 -18.09
C VAL A 19 27.45 -20.56 -17.87
N VAL A 20 27.00 -21.80 -17.77
CA VAL A 20 25.58 -22.13 -17.51
C VAL A 20 25.15 -21.57 -16.15
N VAL A 21 25.94 -21.74 -15.10
CA VAL A 21 25.64 -21.22 -13.76
C VAL A 21 25.56 -19.69 -13.78
N VAL A 22 26.48 -19.02 -14.46
CA VAL A 22 26.45 -17.54 -14.59
C VAL A 22 25.20 -17.08 -15.34
N VAL A 23 24.84 -17.73 -16.45
CA VAL A 23 23.63 -17.39 -17.22
C VAL A 23 22.37 -17.57 -16.37
N ILE A 24 22.26 -18.70 -15.66
CA ILE A 24 21.11 -18.93 -14.77
C ILE A 24 21.06 -17.89 -13.66
N GLY A 25 22.19 -17.53 -13.06
CA GLY A 25 22.29 -16.50 -12.04
C GLY A 25 21.82 -15.13 -12.53
N VAL A 26 22.25 -14.72 -13.72
CA VAL A 26 21.83 -13.44 -14.35
C VAL A 26 20.32 -13.45 -14.65
N LEU A 27 19.79 -14.55 -15.17
CA LEU A 27 18.35 -14.67 -15.44
C LEU A 27 17.53 -14.62 -14.16
N ALA A 28 17.95 -15.32 -13.12
CA ALA A 28 17.27 -15.32 -11.83
C ALA A 28 17.28 -13.91 -11.19
N ALA A 29 18.43 -13.23 -11.21
CA ALA A 29 18.55 -11.86 -10.72
C ALA A 29 17.66 -10.89 -11.48
N SER A 30 17.60 -11.01 -12.80
CA SER A 30 16.72 -10.20 -13.65
C SER A 30 15.25 -10.41 -13.34
N LEU A 31 14.81 -11.66 -13.18
CA LEU A 31 13.42 -11.97 -12.84
C LEU A 31 13.03 -11.41 -11.46
N LEU A 32 13.90 -11.53 -10.47
CA LEU A 32 13.67 -10.96 -9.14
C LEU A 32 13.57 -9.44 -9.18
N TYR A 33 14.44 -8.78 -9.93
CA TYR A 33 14.39 -7.34 -10.11
C TYR A 33 13.07 -6.86 -10.73
N PHE A 34 12.64 -7.49 -11.83
CA PHE A 34 11.37 -7.16 -12.47
C PHE A 34 10.15 -7.47 -11.60
N ALA A 35 10.19 -8.57 -10.84
CA ALA A 35 9.10 -8.92 -9.93
C ALA A 35 8.94 -7.86 -8.81
N ASN A 36 10.05 -7.40 -8.23
CA ASN A 36 10.03 -6.38 -7.19
C ASN A 36 9.51 -5.04 -7.71
N GLN A 37 9.95 -4.61 -8.89
CA GLN A 37 9.47 -3.37 -9.52
C GLN A 37 7.96 -3.41 -9.78
N ARG A 38 7.43 -4.51 -10.30
CA ARG A 38 5.98 -4.67 -10.52
C ARG A 38 5.16 -4.62 -9.23
N GLN A 39 5.69 -5.11 -8.12
CA GLN A 39 4.99 -5.04 -6.83
C GLN A 39 4.88 -3.59 -6.32
N GLN A 40 5.90 -2.78 -6.52
CA GLN A 40 5.89 -1.36 -6.15
C GLN A 40 4.87 -0.58 -6.97
N ASP A 41 4.86 -0.76 -8.30
CA ASP A 41 3.89 -0.13 -9.19
C ASP A 41 2.44 -0.53 -8.83
N ALA A 42 2.22 -1.80 -8.50
CA ALA A 42 0.92 -2.30 -8.09
C ALA A 42 0.43 -1.68 -6.77
N ALA A 43 1.31 -1.47 -5.80
CA ALA A 43 0.97 -0.85 -4.52
C ALA A 43 0.59 0.62 -4.70
N GLU A 44 1.30 1.36 -5.54
CA GLU A 44 0.98 2.75 -5.87
C GLU A 44 -0.40 2.86 -6.54
N VAL A 45 -0.64 2.07 -7.59
CA VAL A 45 -1.93 2.04 -8.29
C VAL A 45 -3.07 1.64 -7.35
N ALA A 46 -2.83 0.65 -6.48
CA ALA A 46 -3.79 0.22 -5.50
C ALA A 46 -4.14 1.34 -4.50
N LEU A 47 -3.16 2.09 -4.00
CA LEU A 47 -3.40 3.21 -3.09
C LEU A 47 -4.13 4.37 -3.78
N LYS A 48 -3.77 4.67 -5.03
CA LYS A 48 -4.45 5.68 -5.84
C LYS A 48 -5.94 5.36 -6.04
N LEU A 49 -6.26 4.10 -6.32
CA LEU A 49 -7.65 3.66 -6.44
C LEU A 49 -8.41 3.84 -5.12
N ARG A 50 -7.79 3.53 -3.97
CA ARG A 50 -8.40 3.74 -2.65
C ARG A 50 -8.62 5.22 -2.34
N ALA A 51 -7.70 6.10 -2.78
CA ALA A 51 -7.90 7.54 -2.67
C ALA A 51 -9.14 8.01 -3.44
N GLN A 52 -9.38 7.48 -4.63
CA GLN A 52 -10.60 7.77 -5.39
C GLN A 52 -11.86 7.27 -4.68
N LEU A 53 -11.85 6.04 -4.18
CA LEU A 53 -12.95 5.49 -3.41
C LEU A 53 -13.25 6.31 -2.14
N TRP A 54 -12.24 6.83 -1.47
CA TRP A 54 -12.42 7.72 -0.33
C TRP A 54 -13.13 9.02 -0.73
N HIS A 55 -12.73 9.59 -1.85
CA HIS A 55 -13.33 10.82 -2.38
C HIS A 55 -14.82 10.65 -2.68
N GLU A 56 -15.21 9.48 -3.15
CA GLU A 56 -16.61 9.14 -3.44
C GLU A 56 -17.39 8.78 -2.16
N ARG A 57 -16.80 8.00 -1.26
CA ARG A 57 -17.52 7.46 -0.09
C ARG A 57 -17.61 8.42 1.08
N LEU A 58 -16.66 9.32 1.23
CA LEU A 58 -16.66 10.27 2.35
C LEU A 58 -17.91 11.18 2.36
N PRO A 59 -18.33 11.79 1.23
CA PRO A 59 -19.60 12.53 1.18
C PRO A 59 -20.83 11.69 1.44
N LEU A 60 -20.84 10.42 0.98
CA LEU A 60 -21.93 9.48 1.23
C LEU A 60 -22.05 9.16 2.73
N LEU A 61 -20.93 8.98 3.40
CA LEU A 61 -20.87 8.80 4.86
C LEU A 61 -21.50 10.01 5.58
N GLN A 62 -21.15 11.21 5.19
CA GLN A 62 -21.72 12.44 5.74
C GLN A 62 -23.23 12.55 5.48
N GLN A 63 -23.67 12.21 4.28
CA GLN A 63 -25.10 12.19 3.94
C GLN A 63 -25.88 11.20 4.81
N GLN A 64 -25.37 9.98 4.95
CA GLN A 64 -25.96 8.94 5.77
C GLN A 64 -26.05 9.35 7.25
N TRP A 65 -24.99 9.98 7.78
CA TRP A 65 -24.98 10.53 9.14
C TRP A 65 -26.06 11.61 9.33
N ARG A 66 -26.27 12.48 8.34
CA ARG A 66 -27.33 13.50 8.39
C ARG A 66 -28.72 12.88 8.44
N MET A 67 -28.95 11.79 7.72
CA MET A 67 -30.20 11.06 7.71
C MET A 67 -30.51 10.37 9.06
N GLN A 68 -29.49 10.04 9.82
CA GLN A 68 -29.59 9.43 11.15
C GLN A 68 -29.67 10.45 12.31
N HIS A 69 -30.14 11.66 12.04
CA HIS A 69 -30.31 12.71 13.04
C HIS A 69 -29.02 13.21 13.69
N LYS A 70 -27.89 13.10 13.00
CA LYS A 70 -26.58 13.67 13.39
C LYS A 70 -26.07 13.19 14.75
N PRO A 71 -25.97 11.89 15.03
CA PRO A 71 -25.47 11.42 16.31
C PRO A 71 -24.00 11.80 16.50
N ALA A 72 -23.61 12.21 17.71
CA ALA A 72 -22.22 12.53 18.05
C ALA A 72 -21.34 11.28 18.06
N ASN A 73 -21.89 10.14 18.46
CA ASN A 73 -21.28 8.82 18.38
C ASN A 73 -22.11 7.97 17.43
N TRP A 74 -21.50 7.53 16.36
CA TRP A 74 -22.17 6.77 15.32
C TRP A 74 -21.54 5.40 15.14
N THR A 75 -22.36 4.36 15.20
CA THR A 75 -21.90 2.98 14.98
C THR A 75 -22.21 2.57 13.55
N ILE A 76 -21.17 2.21 12.80
CA ILE A 76 -21.25 1.73 11.43
C ILE A 76 -20.55 0.38 11.37
N GLU A 77 -21.24 -0.65 10.88
CA GLU A 77 -20.68 -2.00 10.71
C GLU A 77 -19.93 -2.54 11.95
N GLY A 78 -20.42 -2.16 13.15
CA GLY A 78 -19.80 -2.54 14.42
C GLY A 78 -18.66 -1.65 14.91
N TYR A 79 -18.26 -0.65 14.13
CA TYR A 79 -17.24 0.33 14.52
C TYR A 79 -17.88 1.62 15.03
N GLN A 80 -17.35 2.17 16.12
CA GLN A 80 -17.77 3.46 16.64
C GLN A 80 -16.93 4.57 16.06
N LEU A 81 -17.56 5.54 15.42
CA LEU A 81 -16.97 6.79 14.97
C LEU A 81 -17.51 7.96 15.78
N GLN A 82 -16.63 8.80 16.27
CA GLN A 82 -17.03 10.11 16.79
C GLN A 82 -17.16 11.08 15.61
N MET A 83 -18.27 11.83 15.60
CA MET A 83 -18.55 12.75 14.51
C MET A 83 -18.49 14.19 15.02
N GLN A 84 -17.95 15.07 14.19
CA GLN A 84 -18.02 16.51 14.43
C GLN A 84 -19.40 17.06 14.08
N SER A 85 -19.73 18.25 14.57
CA SER A 85 -20.98 18.94 14.21
C SER A 85 -21.11 19.22 12.71
N SER A 86 -20.00 19.26 12.01
CA SER A 86 -19.92 19.37 10.54
C SER A 86 -20.30 18.07 9.79
N GLY A 87 -20.35 16.93 10.49
CA GLY A 87 -20.62 15.61 9.90
C GLY A 87 -19.36 14.90 9.37
N TRP A 88 -18.20 15.34 9.80
CA TRP A 88 -16.94 14.67 9.50
C TRP A 88 -16.45 13.86 10.70
N PRO A 89 -15.78 12.72 10.46
CA PRO A 89 -15.22 11.92 11.53
C PRO A 89 -14.20 12.70 12.35
N LEU A 90 -14.32 12.64 13.67
CA LEU A 90 -13.36 13.23 14.59
C LEU A 90 -12.24 12.22 14.87
N ILE A 91 -11.04 12.54 14.43
CA ILE A 91 -9.87 11.70 14.57
C ILE A 91 -9.02 12.18 15.75
N LYS A 92 -8.95 11.39 16.81
CA LYS A 92 -8.14 11.66 18.00
C LYS A 92 -6.93 10.77 18.12
N THR A 93 -7.07 9.53 17.69
CA THR A 93 -6.06 8.48 17.86
C THR A 93 -5.66 7.84 16.54
N LYS A 94 -4.57 7.07 16.57
CA LYS A 94 -4.16 6.24 15.42
C LYS A 94 -5.19 5.15 15.10
N ASP A 95 -5.88 4.66 16.12
CA ASP A 95 -6.93 3.65 15.94
C ASP A 95 -8.16 4.23 15.23
N ASP A 96 -8.49 5.50 15.46
CA ASP A 96 -9.54 6.17 14.69
C ASP A 96 -9.20 6.21 13.19
N CYS A 97 -7.93 6.43 12.84
CA CYS A 97 -7.48 6.36 11.46
C CYS A 97 -7.68 4.95 10.87
N ARG A 98 -7.40 3.91 11.65
CA ARG A 98 -7.61 2.53 11.21
C ARG A 98 -9.08 2.19 11.04
N ILE A 99 -9.92 2.64 11.98
CA ILE A 99 -11.37 2.46 11.91
C ILE A 99 -11.94 3.20 10.70
N LEU A 100 -11.51 4.42 10.45
CA LEU A 100 -11.95 5.20 9.29
C LEU A 100 -11.62 4.49 7.97
N TRP A 101 -10.43 3.90 7.86
CA TRP A 101 -10.06 3.08 6.72
C TRP A 101 -11.02 1.91 6.50
N LYS A 102 -11.31 1.15 7.56
CA LYS A 102 -12.21 -0.01 7.50
C LYS A 102 -13.64 0.39 7.13
N VAL A 103 -14.17 1.45 7.71
CA VAL A 103 -15.51 1.94 7.43
C VAL A 103 -15.65 2.42 5.99
N LEU A 104 -14.65 3.13 5.46
CA LEU A 104 -14.72 3.67 4.11
C LEU A 104 -14.46 2.63 3.03
N LEU A 105 -13.56 1.68 3.26
CA LEU A 105 -13.12 0.74 2.24
C LEU A 105 -13.62 -0.69 2.46
N ALA A 106 -14.19 -0.99 3.65
CA ALA A 106 -14.60 -2.34 4.06
C ALA A 106 -13.46 -3.36 3.98
N GLU A 107 -12.22 -2.91 4.22
CA GLU A 107 -11.02 -3.76 4.18
C GLU A 107 -10.04 -3.42 5.30
N GLU A 108 -9.18 -4.37 5.66
CA GLU A 108 -8.06 -4.11 6.58
C GLU A 108 -6.98 -3.28 5.87
N PRO A 109 -6.31 -2.33 6.57
CA PRO A 109 -5.23 -1.55 5.97
C PRO A 109 -4.06 -2.42 5.51
N LYS A 110 -3.70 -3.42 6.31
CA LYS A 110 -2.67 -4.41 5.94
C LYS A 110 -3.23 -5.47 4.97
N PRO A 111 -2.43 -5.97 4.03
CA PRO A 111 -0.97 -5.78 3.88
C PRO A 111 -0.57 -4.53 3.10
N LEU A 112 -1.49 -3.78 2.51
CA LEU A 112 -1.19 -2.64 1.63
C LEU A 112 -0.50 -1.49 2.40
N ILE A 113 -1.06 -1.11 3.55
CA ILE A 113 -0.57 0.00 4.35
C ILE A 113 0.47 -0.48 5.35
N GLN A 114 1.70 0.01 5.22
CA GLN A 114 2.80 -0.32 6.13
C GLN A 114 2.73 0.50 7.41
N ASN A 115 2.41 1.79 7.29
CA ASN A 115 2.34 2.69 8.42
C ASN A 115 1.09 3.57 8.37
N ILE A 116 0.49 3.77 9.55
CA ILE A 116 -0.61 4.70 9.76
C ILE A 116 -0.13 5.73 10.78
N ILE A 117 -0.15 7.00 10.41
CA ILE A 117 0.29 8.09 11.27
C ILE A 117 -0.88 9.04 11.47
N ARG A 118 -1.22 9.29 12.74
CA ARG A 118 -2.18 10.34 13.08
C ARG A 118 -1.46 11.69 13.04
N GLN A 119 -2.02 12.63 12.30
CA GLN A 119 -1.56 14.03 12.28
C GLN A 119 -2.50 14.95 13.05
N ALA A 120 -2.09 16.22 13.22
CA ALA A 120 -2.88 17.22 13.93
C ALA A 120 -4.32 17.33 13.37
N HIS A 121 -4.48 17.22 12.04
CA HIS A 121 -5.75 17.44 11.35
C HIS A 121 -6.19 16.26 10.48
N GLY A 122 -5.60 15.07 10.65
CA GLY A 122 -5.96 13.95 9.81
C GLY A 122 -5.17 12.66 10.00
N CYS A 123 -5.18 11.86 8.97
CA CYS A 123 -4.51 10.57 8.92
C CYS A 123 -3.60 10.48 7.69
N HIS A 124 -2.42 9.93 7.89
CA HIS A 124 -1.52 9.51 6.84
C HIS A 124 -1.46 7.99 6.77
N TYR A 125 -1.59 7.47 5.56
CA TYR A 125 -1.48 6.05 5.24
C TYR A 125 -0.35 5.88 4.25
N GLU A 126 0.69 5.18 4.65
CA GLU A 126 1.95 5.07 3.93
C GLU A 126 2.15 3.65 3.41
N THR A 127 2.52 3.55 2.14
CA THR A 127 3.09 2.36 1.50
C THR A 127 4.58 2.59 1.26
N GLU A 128 5.27 1.66 0.62
CA GLU A 128 6.68 1.83 0.22
C GLU A 128 6.90 2.98 -0.76
N THR A 129 5.93 3.25 -1.62
CA THR A 129 6.09 4.12 -2.80
C THR A 129 5.10 5.27 -2.84
N ALA A 130 4.12 5.29 -1.96
CA ALA A 130 3.05 6.28 -2.01
C ALA A 130 2.48 6.61 -0.63
N LEU A 131 1.84 7.77 -0.55
CA LEU A 131 1.22 8.32 0.62
C LEU A 131 -0.22 8.75 0.31
N LEU A 132 -1.16 8.34 1.16
CA LEU A 132 -2.52 8.86 1.19
C LEU A 132 -2.69 9.74 2.43
N ASN A 133 -2.99 11.00 2.23
CA ASN A 133 -3.27 11.96 3.28
C ASN A 133 -4.75 12.31 3.32
N TYR A 134 -5.37 12.19 4.48
CA TYR A 134 -6.70 12.69 4.75
C TYR A 134 -6.65 13.82 5.76
N ASP A 135 -7.11 15.01 5.37
CA ASP A 135 -7.24 16.19 6.23
C ASP A 135 -8.73 16.47 6.46
N PHE A 136 -9.16 16.35 7.74
CA PHE A 136 -10.57 16.56 8.08
C PHE A 136 -10.95 18.05 8.22
N GLN A 137 -9.99 18.96 8.34
CA GLN A 137 -10.27 20.41 8.35
C GLN A 137 -10.52 20.93 6.94
N GLN A 138 -9.68 20.52 6.00
CA GLN A 138 -9.80 20.89 4.60
C GLN A 138 -10.77 19.98 3.83
N GLN A 139 -11.22 18.89 4.44
CA GLN A 139 -12.06 17.86 3.80
C GLN A 139 -11.42 17.30 2.53
N LEU A 140 -10.11 17.15 2.58
CA LEU A 140 -9.30 16.85 1.42
C LEU A 140 -8.62 15.48 1.58
N VAL A 141 -8.72 14.69 0.53
CA VAL A 141 -7.96 13.45 0.36
C VAL A 141 -6.91 13.69 -0.70
N GLN A 142 -5.65 13.55 -0.34
CA GLN A 142 -4.52 13.74 -1.25
C GLN A 142 -3.74 12.45 -1.39
N PHE A 143 -3.48 12.08 -2.61
CA PHE A 143 -2.54 11.02 -2.96
C PHE A 143 -1.24 11.66 -3.46
N SER A 144 -0.11 11.16 -2.99
CA SER A 144 1.20 11.55 -3.50
C SER A 144 2.09 10.30 -3.65
N ALA A 145 2.75 10.17 -4.79
CA ALA A 145 3.80 9.19 -4.96
C ALA A 145 5.05 9.68 -4.21
N ILE A 146 5.70 8.78 -3.49
CA ILE A 146 6.99 9.04 -2.88
C ILE A 146 8.01 8.75 -3.98
N GLY A 147 8.45 9.82 -4.68
CA GLY A 147 9.45 9.67 -5.75
C GLY A 147 10.75 9.11 -5.21
N ASN A 148 11.30 8.15 -5.92
CA ASN A 148 12.70 7.74 -5.83
C ASN A 148 13.60 8.79 -6.47
#